data_da8bccc376604514aaa1d49496b0a2c1
#
_entry.id   da8bccc376604514aaa1d49496b0a2c1
#
_cell.length_a   1.000
_cell.length_b   1.000
_cell.length_c   1.000
_cell.angle_alpha   90.00
_cell.angle_beta   90.00
_cell.angle_gamma   90.00
#
_symmetry.space_group_name_H-M   'P 1'
#
loop_
_entity.id
_entity.type
_entity.pdbx_description
1 polymer ?
#
loop_
_entity_poly.entity_id
_entity_poly.type
_entity_poly.pdbx_seq_one_letter_code
_entity_poly.pdbx_strand_id
1 'polypeptide(L)'
;MRLWFANDIPQSEENKVFKAKLNIVGSQNTRMMATNDSNGTLWKRKQDTVTKIVFQDSINKIEGESESWDISSAKNKTVMARLVRNTDDTTTNTLYIQGNGGVTANYNSRNLFYNFSKLTEIENINLLDTSNVTSMSQMFENCSSLTSLDLSNFDTSQVTYMSSMFSWCSSLTSLDVSTFNTSQVTSTSYMFYKCEKLTSLDVSKFDTSNVTYMGWMFSYCSSLTSLDVSNFDTSKVKNMEQMFCWCSRLTSLDVSNFNTSKVTNMKDMFDYCRYLTSIDVSNFDTSQVTNMNRMFCDCQQLTSLDLSSFDTSNVINMSAMFQGCGSLISLDVSSFDTSKVTNMGNMFHSCSRLTSLDVSNFDTSKVTNMESMFSYCRSLTSLDVSNFDTSQVTKMGSMFSYCSSLTNLDFRKATFDKVTSYDGMFNSTSSTINIITKDATTKSWLEDKLGGSGTVVIA
;
A
#
# COMPACT_ATOMS: atom_id res chain seq x y z
N MET A 1 -43.10 -28.00 -6.19
CA MET A 1 -43.02 -27.58 -4.80
C MET A 1 -43.85 -28.50 -3.95
N ARG A 2 -43.27 -29.27 -2.99
CA ARG A 2 -44.05 -30.11 -2.06
C ARG A 2 -44.13 -29.35 -0.75
N LEU A 3 -45.37 -28.98 -0.35
CA LEU A 3 -45.64 -28.41 0.97
C LEU A 3 -45.79 -29.55 1.95
N TRP A 4 -45.03 -29.58 3.02
CA TRP A 4 -45.17 -30.49 4.14
C TRP A 4 -45.88 -29.74 5.26
N PHE A 5 -47.04 -30.23 5.70
CA PHE A 5 -47.69 -29.79 6.92
C PHE A 5 -47.27 -30.73 8.06
N ALA A 6 -47.03 -30.18 9.23
CA ALA A 6 -46.74 -30.99 10.40
C ALA A 6 -47.94 -31.88 10.74
N ASN A 7 -47.70 -33.16 11.06
CA ASN A 7 -48.70 -34.19 11.27
C ASN A 7 -49.48 -34.10 12.61
N ASP A 8 -49.35 -32.97 13.33
CA ASP A 8 -49.87 -32.81 14.69
C ASP A 8 -51.09 -31.87 14.79
N ILE A 9 -52.00 -31.94 13.80
CA ILE A 9 -53.28 -31.23 13.93
C ILE A 9 -54.25 -32.12 14.74
N PRO A 10 -54.77 -31.65 15.90
CA PRO A 10 -55.78 -32.44 16.67
C PRO A 10 -56.95 -32.72 15.81
N GLN A 11 -57.51 -33.98 15.91
CA GLN A 11 -58.65 -34.43 15.11
C GLN A 11 -59.91 -33.57 15.26
N SER A 12 -60.03 -32.74 16.27
CA SER A 12 -61.12 -31.78 16.46
C SER A 12 -61.12 -30.59 15.48
N GLU A 13 -60.08 -30.45 14.64
CA GLU A 13 -59.91 -29.31 13.72
C GLU A 13 -60.08 -29.71 12.24
N GLU A 14 -60.43 -30.98 11.94
CA GLU A 14 -60.51 -31.53 10.57
C GLU A 14 -61.48 -30.82 9.61
N ASN A 15 -62.36 -29.97 10.11
CA ASN A 15 -63.32 -29.24 9.29
C ASN A 15 -63.14 -27.75 9.24
N LYS A 16 -62.02 -27.24 9.77
CA LYS A 16 -61.69 -25.80 9.65
C LYS A 16 -60.96 -25.51 8.37
N VAL A 17 -61.54 -24.70 7.49
CA VAL A 17 -60.89 -24.19 6.29
C VAL A 17 -59.83 -23.18 6.70
N PHE A 18 -58.58 -23.61 6.73
CA PHE A 18 -57.45 -22.70 6.87
C PHE A 18 -57.31 -21.84 5.60
N LYS A 19 -57.73 -20.61 5.64
CA LYS A 19 -57.33 -19.60 4.64
C LYS A 19 -55.97 -19.07 4.97
N ALA A 20 -54.92 -19.82 4.65
CA ALA A 20 -53.57 -19.29 4.62
C ALA A 20 -53.43 -18.45 3.34
N LYS A 21 -53.21 -17.17 3.48
CA LYS A 21 -52.76 -16.33 2.36
C LYS A 21 -51.29 -16.67 2.11
N LEU A 22 -51.04 -17.67 1.23
CA LEU A 22 -49.68 -17.96 0.78
C LEU A 22 -49.23 -16.77 -0.04
N ASN A 23 -48.49 -15.88 0.55
CA ASN A 23 -47.68 -14.90 -0.21
C ASN A 23 -46.52 -15.69 -0.83
N ILE A 24 -46.77 -16.31 -1.99
CA ILE A 24 -45.66 -16.70 -2.86
C ILE A 24 -45.10 -15.38 -3.39
N VAL A 25 -44.16 -14.83 -2.67
CA VAL A 25 -43.24 -13.86 -3.27
C VAL A 25 -42.43 -14.69 -4.27
N GLY A 26 -42.93 -14.76 -5.50
CA GLY A 26 -42.10 -15.23 -6.61
C GLY A 26 -40.81 -14.43 -6.53
N SER A 27 -39.67 -15.08 -6.65
CA SER A 27 -38.36 -14.41 -6.62
C SER A 27 -38.39 -13.30 -7.67
N GLN A 28 -38.85 -12.12 -7.26
CA GLN A 28 -38.68 -10.93 -8.11
C GLN A 28 -37.18 -10.75 -8.24
N ASN A 29 -36.69 -10.65 -9.46
CA ASN A 29 -35.26 -10.40 -9.70
C ASN A 29 -34.92 -9.01 -9.16
N THR A 30 -34.56 -8.95 -7.87
CA THR A 30 -34.16 -7.74 -7.16
C THR A 30 -32.69 -7.39 -7.41
N ARG A 31 -32.10 -7.90 -8.51
CA ARG A 31 -30.71 -7.64 -8.87
C ARG A 31 -30.52 -6.22 -9.37
N MET A 32 -29.52 -5.52 -8.79
CA MET A 32 -29.07 -4.22 -9.22
C MET A 32 -28.39 -4.26 -10.61
N MET A 33 -28.40 -3.14 -11.31
CA MET A 33 -27.53 -2.94 -12.48
C MET A 33 -26.05 -3.00 -12.10
N ALA A 34 -25.20 -3.39 -13.06
CA ALA A 34 -23.76 -3.29 -12.90
C ALA A 34 -23.32 -1.80 -12.92
N THR A 35 -22.36 -1.47 -12.08
CA THR A 35 -21.65 -0.20 -12.13
C THR A 35 -20.25 -0.45 -12.67
N ASN A 36 -20.04 -0.25 -13.97
CA ASN A 36 -18.71 -0.36 -14.58
C ASN A 36 -18.02 0.98 -14.71
N ASP A 37 -18.70 2.07 -14.36
CA ASP A 37 -18.22 3.40 -14.59
C ASP A 37 -17.88 4.11 -13.27
N SER A 38 -16.67 4.67 -13.22
CA SER A 38 -16.20 5.49 -12.10
C SER A 38 -16.90 6.85 -12.01
N ASN A 39 -17.73 7.22 -13.02
CA ASN A 39 -18.47 8.47 -13.03
C ASN A 39 -19.80 8.40 -12.27
N GLY A 40 -20.15 7.24 -11.71
CA GLY A 40 -21.33 7.06 -10.86
C GLY A 40 -22.67 7.25 -11.58
N THR A 41 -22.78 6.79 -12.82
CA THR A 41 -24.02 6.92 -13.61
C THR A 41 -25.19 6.18 -12.97
N LEU A 42 -24.94 5.06 -12.26
CA LEU A 42 -25.96 4.37 -11.48
C LEU A 42 -26.64 5.32 -10.46
N TRP A 43 -25.85 6.18 -9.83
CA TRP A 43 -26.29 7.11 -8.78
C TRP A 43 -26.56 8.51 -9.33
N LYS A 44 -26.68 8.67 -10.66
CA LYS A 44 -26.92 9.95 -11.35
C LYS A 44 -25.95 11.06 -10.94
N ARG A 45 -24.68 10.68 -10.61
CA ARG A 45 -23.63 11.60 -10.14
C ARG A 45 -24.01 12.37 -8.88
N LYS A 46 -24.75 11.73 -7.96
CA LYS A 46 -25.17 12.34 -6.68
C LYS A 46 -24.27 11.96 -5.50
N GLN A 47 -23.23 11.15 -5.73
CA GLN A 47 -22.38 10.57 -4.68
C GLN A 47 -21.80 11.64 -3.74
N ASP A 48 -21.40 12.78 -4.29
CA ASP A 48 -20.81 13.93 -3.57
C ASP A 48 -21.80 14.69 -2.68
N THR A 49 -23.09 14.39 -2.78
CA THR A 49 -24.15 14.99 -2.00
C THR A 49 -24.75 14.05 -0.95
N VAL A 50 -24.45 12.75 -1.03
CA VAL A 50 -25.05 11.74 -0.15
C VAL A 50 -24.21 11.57 1.11
N THR A 51 -24.84 11.77 2.28
CA THR A 51 -24.22 11.57 3.59
C THR A 51 -24.65 10.26 4.27
N LYS A 52 -25.78 9.70 3.84
CA LYS A 52 -26.34 8.48 4.39
C LYS A 52 -26.95 7.61 3.28
N ILE A 53 -26.74 6.29 3.39
CA ILE A 53 -27.44 5.28 2.57
C ILE A 53 -28.28 4.42 3.49
N VAL A 54 -29.51 4.12 3.08
CA VAL A 54 -30.45 3.26 3.82
C VAL A 54 -30.99 2.18 2.88
N PHE A 55 -30.71 0.93 3.20
CA PHE A 55 -31.36 -0.20 2.51
C PHE A 55 -32.73 -0.48 3.11
N GLN A 56 -33.71 -0.84 2.28
CA GLN A 56 -35.05 -1.20 2.70
C GLN A 56 -35.57 -2.42 1.91
N ASP A 57 -36.36 -3.25 2.59
CA ASP A 57 -36.96 -4.48 2.05
C ASP A 57 -38.31 -4.25 1.35
N SER A 58 -38.67 -3.00 1.10
CA SER A 58 -39.89 -2.60 0.40
C SER A 58 -39.62 -1.50 -0.61
N ILE A 59 -40.41 -1.39 -1.67
CA ILE A 59 -40.31 -0.38 -2.71
C ILE A 59 -41.29 0.80 -2.56
N ASN A 60 -41.78 1.00 -1.35
CA ASN A 60 -42.74 2.06 -1.06
C ASN A 60 -42.13 3.46 -1.29
N LYS A 61 -43.01 4.39 -1.72
CA LYS A 61 -42.62 5.78 -1.84
C LYS A 61 -42.15 6.33 -0.48
N ILE A 62 -41.09 7.11 -0.48
CA ILE A 62 -40.59 7.80 0.73
C ILE A 62 -41.19 9.19 0.76
N GLU A 63 -41.66 9.61 1.94
CA GLU A 63 -42.15 10.96 2.16
C GLU A 63 -40.97 11.95 1.98
N GLY A 64 -41.24 13.06 1.27
CA GLY A 64 -40.20 14.06 1.00
C GLY A 64 -39.15 13.64 -0.06
N GLU A 65 -39.36 12.52 -0.79
CA GLU A 65 -38.43 12.17 -1.88
C GLU A 65 -38.35 13.28 -2.92
N SER A 66 -37.13 13.70 -3.24
CA SER A 66 -36.85 14.74 -4.25
C SER A 66 -36.63 14.14 -5.63
N GLU A 67 -36.13 12.89 -5.69
CA GLU A 67 -35.83 12.18 -6.93
C GLU A 67 -35.90 10.68 -6.71
N SER A 68 -36.38 9.92 -7.73
CA SER A 68 -36.36 8.46 -7.71
C SER A 68 -36.10 7.89 -9.11
N TRP A 69 -35.43 6.70 -9.16
CA TRP A 69 -35.15 6.03 -10.42
C TRP A 69 -34.97 4.53 -10.24
N ASP A 70 -35.19 3.81 -11.33
CA ASP A 70 -35.05 2.37 -11.40
C ASP A 70 -33.58 1.99 -11.58
N ILE A 71 -33.04 1.22 -10.63
CA ILE A 71 -31.69 0.63 -10.66
C ILE A 71 -31.71 -0.89 -10.80
N SER A 72 -32.86 -1.48 -11.09
CA SER A 72 -32.95 -2.91 -11.38
C SER A 72 -32.27 -3.28 -12.71
N SER A 73 -31.61 -4.44 -12.75
CA SER A 73 -30.95 -4.93 -13.95
C SER A 73 -31.94 -5.16 -15.13
N ALA A 74 -33.17 -5.55 -14.79
CA ALA A 74 -34.22 -5.81 -15.76
C ALA A 74 -35.04 -4.57 -16.15
N LYS A 75 -34.76 -3.38 -15.60
CA LYS A 75 -35.50 -2.14 -15.81
C LYS A 75 -37.02 -2.27 -15.53
N ASN A 76 -37.37 -3.05 -14.51
CA ASN A 76 -38.75 -3.39 -14.16
C ASN A 76 -39.17 -2.85 -12.79
N LYS A 77 -38.39 -1.91 -12.24
CA LYS A 77 -38.63 -1.26 -10.94
C LYS A 77 -38.63 -2.19 -9.74
N THR A 78 -37.98 -3.35 -9.85
CA THR A 78 -37.81 -4.27 -8.69
C THR A 78 -36.77 -3.80 -7.71
N VAL A 79 -35.86 -2.91 -8.13
CA VAL A 79 -34.93 -2.19 -7.27
C VAL A 79 -34.97 -0.70 -7.59
N MET A 80 -35.25 0.10 -6.58
CA MET A 80 -35.41 1.55 -6.71
C MET A 80 -34.35 2.28 -5.89
N ALA A 81 -33.81 3.34 -6.46
CA ALA A 81 -33.06 4.36 -5.71
C ALA A 81 -33.95 5.58 -5.51
N ARG A 82 -33.96 6.12 -4.28
CA ARG A 82 -34.72 7.33 -3.94
C ARG A 82 -33.83 8.29 -3.16
N LEU A 83 -33.87 9.55 -3.53
CA LEU A 83 -33.11 10.61 -2.87
C LEU A 83 -34.03 11.48 -2.04
N VAL A 84 -33.70 11.67 -0.77
CA VAL A 84 -34.40 12.56 0.15
C VAL A 84 -33.42 13.63 0.61
N ARG A 85 -33.82 14.90 0.51
CA ARG A 85 -33.00 16.02 0.97
C ARG A 85 -32.97 16.04 2.50
N ASN A 86 -31.78 16.20 3.08
CA ASN A 86 -31.65 16.28 4.54
C ASN A 86 -32.24 17.58 5.06
N THR A 87 -32.87 17.52 6.22
CA THR A 87 -33.51 18.70 6.86
C THR A 87 -32.49 19.63 7.48
N ASP A 88 -31.41 19.06 8.04
CA ASP A 88 -30.38 19.79 8.77
C ASP A 88 -29.37 20.48 7.83
N ASP A 89 -29.14 19.87 6.66
CA ASP A 89 -28.33 20.44 5.58
C ASP A 89 -28.95 20.14 4.22
N THR A 90 -29.67 21.12 3.68
CA THR A 90 -30.40 20.99 2.42
C THR A 90 -29.49 20.86 1.19
N THR A 91 -28.16 20.97 1.34
CA THR A 91 -27.18 20.69 0.27
C THR A 91 -26.80 19.22 0.18
N THR A 92 -27.21 18.42 1.18
CA THR A 92 -26.93 16.98 1.28
C THR A 92 -28.19 16.15 1.22
N ASN A 93 -28.02 14.84 1.04
CA ASN A 93 -29.11 13.90 0.80
C ASN A 93 -28.90 12.57 1.53
N THR A 94 -30.01 11.90 1.85
CA THR A 94 -30.07 10.49 2.18
C THR A 94 -30.50 9.69 0.92
N LEU A 95 -29.75 8.66 0.58
CA LEU A 95 -30.05 7.74 -0.53
C LEU A 95 -30.71 6.46 0.02
N TYR A 96 -31.93 6.20 -0.37
CA TYR A 96 -32.62 4.94 -0.09
C TYR A 96 -32.45 3.97 -1.27
N ILE A 97 -32.06 2.73 -0.96
CA ILE A 97 -31.93 1.63 -1.93
C ILE A 97 -32.96 0.58 -1.51
N GLN A 98 -33.95 0.32 -2.36
CA GLN A 98 -35.15 -0.43 -2.03
C GLN A 98 -35.34 -1.63 -2.95
N GLY A 99 -35.70 -2.78 -2.37
CA GLY A 99 -36.13 -3.97 -3.09
C GLY A 99 -37.05 -4.83 -2.22
N ASN A 100 -38.13 -5.39 -2.78
CA ASN A 100 -39.04 -6.24 -2.01
C ASN A 100 -38.31 -7.51 -1.53
N GLY A 101 -38.15 -7.64 -0.20
CA GLY A 101 -37.42 -8.73 0.42
C GLY A 101 -35.87 -8.59 0.35
N GLY A 102 -35.38 -7.37 0.12
CA GLY A 102 -33.95 -7.04 0.01
C GLY A 102 -33.49 -6.78 -1.41
N VAL A 103 -32.21 -6.58 -1.58
CA VAL A 103 -31.55 -6.19 -2.84
C VAL A 103 -30.42 -7.18 -3.15
N THR A 104 -30.43 -7.79 -4.32
CA THR A 104 -29.31 -8.62 -4.78
C THR A 104 -28.28 -7.75 -5.52
N ALA A 105 -27.05 -7.77 -5.08
CA ALA A 105 -25.94 -7.08 -5.74
C ALA A 105 -25.71 -7.66 -7.16
N ASN A 106 -25.19 -6.84 -8.06
CA ASN A 106 -24.76 -7.34 -9.36
C ASN A 106 -23.53 -8.24 -9.18
N TYR A 107 -23.37 -9.27 -10.03
CA TYR A 107 -22.17 -10.11 -10.03
C TYR A 107 -20.88 -9.27 -10.18
N ASN A 108 -20.95 -8.16 -10.92
CA ASN A 108 -19.92 -7.15 -10.98
C ASN A 108 -20.34 -5.91 -10.17
N SER A 109 -19.98 -5.89 -8.91
CA SER A 109 -20.24 -4.78 -7.98
C SER A 109 -19.04 -3.80 -7.87
N ARG A 110 -18.17 -3.82 -8.87
CA ARG A 110 -17.09 -2.83 -8.97
C ARG A 110 -17.69 -1.41 -8.94
N ASN A 111 -17.07 -0.53 -8.16
CA ASN A 111 -17.48 0.88 -8.02
C ASN A 111 -18.90 1.08 -7.44
N LEU A 112 -19.50 0.09 -6.78
CA LEU A 112 -20.91 0.22 -6.34
C LEU A 112 -21.12 1.47 -5.47
N PHE A 113 -20.26 1.72 -4.51
CA PHE A 113 -20.29 2.92 -3.67
C PHE A 113 -19.04 3.79 -3.87
N TYR A 114 -18.46 3.77 -5.06
CA TYR A 114 -17.30 4.56 -5.39
C TYR A 114 -17.55 6.07 -5.26
N ASN A 115 -16.62 6.77 -4.59
CA ASN A 115 -16.60 8.24 -4.48
C ASN A 115 -17.78 8.85 -3.71
N PHE A 116 -18.36 8.11 -2.76
CA PHE A 116 -19.30 8.67 -1.79
C PHE A 116 -18.53 9.39 -0.66
N SER A 117 -17.81 10.45 -1.01
CA SER A 117 -16.85 11.10 -0.13
C SER A 117 -17.45 11.75 1.12
N LYS A 118 -18.74 12.09 1.11
CA LYS A 118 -19.48 12.62 2.25
C LYS A 118 -20.26 11.57 3.03
N LEU A 119 -20.26 10.32 2.58
CA LEU A 119 -20.99 9.23 3.23
C LEU A 119 -20.42 8.95 4.61
N THR A 120 -21.24 9.06 5.64
CA THR A 120 -20.87 8.78 7.03
C THR A 120 -21.43 7.45 7.55
N GLU A 121 -22.51 6.96 6.94
CA GLU A 121 -23.25 5.80 7.44
C GLU A 121 -23.97 5.04 6.31
N ILE A 122 -24.01 3.70 6.45
CA ILE A 122 -24.87 2.82 5.64
C ILE A 122 -25.74 2.00 6.60
N GLU A 123 -27.04 2.24 6.60
CA GLU A 123 -27.99 1.48 7.41
C GLU A 123 -28.54 0.27 6.65
N ASN A 124 -28.75 -0.82 7.38
CA ASN A 124 -29.37 -2.06 6.89
C ASN A 124 -28.65 -2.66 5.68
N ILE A 125 -27.32 -2.54 5.62
CA ILE A 125 -26.52 -3.10 4.51
C ILE A 125 -26.64 -4.63 4.43
N ASN A 126 -27.08 -5.29 5.49
CA ASN A 126 -27.42 -6.71 5.54
C ASN A 126 -28.58 -7.11 4.59
N LEU A 127 -29.35 -6.14 4.10
CA LEU A 127 -30.34 -6.36 3.04
C LEU A 127 -29.74 -6.44 1.64
N LEU A 128 -28.43 -6.20 1.51
CA LEU A 128 -27.68 -6.38 0.25
C LEU A 128 -27.12 -7.81 0.18
N ASP A 129 -27.75 -8.67 -0.59
CA ASP A 129 -27.27 -10.02 -0.88
C ASP A 129 -26.07 -9.96 -1.85
N THR A 130 -24.90 -10.42 -1.40
CA THR A 130 -23.64 -10.43 -2.16
C THR A 130 -23.23 -11.83 -2.64
N SER A 131 -24.03 -12.87 -2.41
CA SER A 131 -23.72 -14.29 -2.65
C SER A 131 -23.29 -14.64 -4.09
N ASN A 132 -23.66 -13.80 -5.06
CA ASN A 132 -23.34 -14.00 -6.47
C ASN A 132 -22.27 -13.00 -6.98
N VAL A 133 -21.65 -12.22 -6.09
CA VAL A 133 -20.67 -11.20 -6.50
C VAL A 133 -19.33 -11.85 -6.81
N THR A 134 -18.80 -11.55 -7.99
CA THR A 134 -17.47 -12.02 -8.42
C THR A 134 -16.41 -10.91 -8.40
N SER A 135 -16.82 -9.64 -8.38
CA SER A 135 -15.91 -8.50 -8.26
C SER A 135 -16.45 -7.45 -7.30
N MET A 136 -15.64 -7.15 -6.27
CA MET A 136 -15.86 -6.07 -5.31
C MET A 136 -14.78 -4.98 -5.43
N SER A 137 -14.02 -4.97 -6.54
CA SER A 137 -12.99 -3.96 -6.75
C SER A 137 -13.58 -2.56 -6.62
N GLN A 138 -12.89 -1.68 -5.87
CA GLN A 138 -13.27 -0.27 -5.71
C GLN A 138 -14.69 -0.06 -5.12
N MET A 139 -15.27 -1.08 -4.46
CA MET A 139 -16.67 -1.05 -4.03
C MET A 139 -16.96 0.13 -3.09
N PHE A 140 -16.06 0.44 -2.17
CA PHE A 140 -16.15 1.56 -1.23
C PHE A 140 -15.00 2.58 -1.41
N GLU A 141 -14.32 2.56 -2.56
CA GLU A 141 -13.19 3.45 -2.80
C GLU A 141 -13.63 4.92 -2.67
N ASN A 142 -12.84 5.69 -1.93
CA ASN A 142 -13.07 7.10 -1.62
C ASN A 142 -14.39 7.39 -0.88
N CYS A 143 -14.83 6.47 0.00
CA CYS A 143 -15.82 6.76 1.03
C CYS A 143 -15.11 7.42 2.24
N SER A 144 -14.50 8.58 2.00
CA SER A 144 -13.51 9.18 2.90
C SER A 144 -14.07 9.69 4.23
N SER A 145 -15.39 9.91 4.34
CA SER A 145 -16.06 10.29 5.58
C SER A 145 -16.64 9.12 6.37
N LEU A 146 -16.62 7.89 5.82
CA LEU A 146 -17.19 6.71 6.47
C LEU A 146 -16.33 6.33 7.69
N THR A 147 -16.96 6.25 8.87
CA THR A 147 -16.25 5.97 10.13
C THR A 147 -16.29 4.51 10.57
N SER A 148 -17.34 3.80 10.16
CA SER A 148 -17.54 2.37 10.40
C SER A 148 -18.36 1.75 9.28
N LEU A 149 -18.25 0.43 9.10
CA LEU A 149 -18.98 -0.31 8.08
C LEU A 149 -19.21 -1.75 8.59
N ASP A 150 -20.48 -2.17 8.65
CA ASP A 150 -20.84 -3.54 9.01
C ASP A 150 -20.88 -4.42 7.74
N LEU A 151 -19.95 -5.36 7.64
CA LEU A 151 -19.84 -6.30 6.53
C LEU A 151 -20.09 -7.76 6.97
N SER A 152 -20.67 -7.97 8.16
CA SER A 152 -20.86 -9.30 8.75
C SER A 152 -21.67 -10.25 7.89
N ASN A 153 -22.56 -9.72 7.03
CA ASN A 153 -23.42 -10.49 6.13
C ASN A 153 -22.88 -10.57 4.67
N PHE A 154 -21.66 -10.04 4.41
CA PHE A 154 -21.12 -10.14 3.07
C PHE A 154 -20.63 -11.56 2.77
N ASP A 155 -21.22 -12.20 1.78
CA ASP A 155 -20.67 -13.42 1.20
C ASP A 155 -19.65 -13.06 0.11
N THR A 156 -18.39 -13.40 0.36
CA THR A 156 -17.28 -13.15 -0.57
C THR A 156 -16.77 -14.44 -1.22
N SER A 157 -17.46 -15.57 -1.04
CA SER A 157 -17.00 -16.90 -1.48
C SER A 157 -16.76 -17.02 -3.00
N GLN A 158 -17.43 -16.19 -3.79
CA GLN A 158 -17.29 -16.17 -5.26
C GLN A 158 -16.40 -15.01 -5.75
N VAL A 159 -15.89 -14.17 -4.85
CA VAL A 159 -15.16 -12.96 -5.23
C VAL A 159 -13.73 -13.29 -5.68
N THR A 160 -13.39 -12.86 -6.89
CA THR A 160 -12.05 -13.02 -7.48
C THR A 160 -11.24 -11.73 -7.49
N TYR A 161 -11.87 -10.57 -7.37
CA TYR A 161 -11.21 -9.27 -7.40
C TYR A 161 -11.66 -8.38 -6.24
N MET A 162 -10.68 -7.97 -5.37
CA MET A 162 -10.92 -7.05 -4.24
C MET A 162 -10.01 -5.82 -4.28
N SER A 163 -9.36 -5.56 -5.42
CA SER A 163 -8.45 -4.41 -5.53
C SER A 163 -9.15 -3.10 -5.19
N SER A 164 -8.49 -2.26 -4.38
CA SER A 164 -8.97 -0.93 -3.94
C SER A 164 -10.32 -0.94 -3.20
N MET A 165 -10.78 -2.08 -2.66
CA MET A 165 -12.14 -2.18 -2.11
C MET A 165 -12.44 -1.10 -1.06
N PHE A 166 -11.47 -0.76 -0.20
CA PHE A 166 -11.58 0.27 0.84
C PHE A 166 -10.56 1.40 0.67
N SER A 167 -9.96 1.52 -0.51
CA SER A 167 -8.98 2.55 -0.81
C SER A 167 -9.56 3.95 -0.52
N TRP A 168 -8.78 4.82 0.15
CA TRP A 168 -9.21 6.16 0.56
C TRP A 168 -10.43 6.21 1.53
N CYS A 169 -10.71 5.14 2.25
CA CYS A 169 -11.63 5.18 3.39
C CYS A 169 -10.90 5.78 4.62
N SER A 170 -10.43 7.01 4.49
CA SER A 170 -9.48 7.63 5.41
C SER A 170 -10.03 7.93 6.82
N SER A 171 -11.35 7.89 6.99
CA SER A 171 -12.00 8.09 8.29
C SER A 171 -12.39 6.80 9.00
N LEU A 172 -12.26 5.62 8.37
CA LEU A 172 -12.53 4.34 9.04
C LEU A 172 -11.58 4.14 10.22
N THR A 173 -12.15 3.93 11.41
CA THR A 173 -11.39 3.68 12.65
C THR A 173 -11.27 2.20 12.99
N SER A 174 -12.23 1.39 12.53
CA SER A 174 -12.26 -0.06 12.63
C SER A 174 -12.95 -0.65 11.41
N LEU A 175 -12.58 -1.87 11.05
CA LEU A 175 -13.20 -2.62 9.96
C LEU A 175 -13.08 -4.11 10.28
N ASP A 176 -14.21 -4.81 10.37
CA ASP A 176 -14.23 -6.26 10.55
C ASP A 176 -14.33 -6.94 9.18
N VAL A 177 -13.29 -7.68 8.83
CA VAL A 177 -13.20 -8.50 7.60
C VAL A 177 -13.00 -9.98 7.93
N SER A 178 -13.25 -10.40 9.17
CA SER A 178 -13.04 -11.76 9.66
C SER A 178 -13.92 -12.80 8.98
N THR A 179 -15.05 -12.38 8.38
CA THR A 179 -15.97 -13.22 7.63
C THR A 179 -15.59 -13.38 6.15
N PHE A 180 -14.58 -12.63 5.67
CA PHE A 180 -14.24 -12.67 4.26
C PHE A 180 -13.57 -13.99 3.85
N ASN A 181 -14.16 -14.67 2.89
CA ASN A 181 -13.51 -15.76 2.17
C ASN A 181 -12.72 -15.18 0.99
N THR A 182 -11.39 -15.22 1.08
CA THR A 182 -10.50 -14.68 0.04
C THR A 182 -9.85 -15.76 -0.83
N SER A 183 -10.27 -17.04 -0.69
CA SER A 183 -9.63 -18.18 -1.36
C SER A 183 -9.64 -18.11 -2.90
N GLN A 184 -10.55 -17.34 -3.50
CA GLN A 184 -10.61 -17.13 -4.95
C GLN A 184 -9.96 -15.81 -5.40
N VAL A 185 -9.50 -14.97 -4.46
CA VAL A 185 -9.01 -13.64 -4.77
C VAL A 185 -7.63 -13.69 -5.44
N THR A 186 -7.49 -13.01 -6.56
CA THR A 186 -6.25 -12.96 -7.34
C THR A 186 -5.49 -11.64 -7.21
N SER A 187 -6.13 -10.60 -6.71
CA SER A 187 -5.49 -9.30 -6.47
C SER A 187 -6.13 -8.58 -5.27
N THR A 188 -5.27 -8.17 -4.34
CA THR A 188 -5.61 -7.34 -3.18
C THR A 188 -4.92 -5.97 -3.24
N SER A 189 -4.38 -5.60 -4.41
CA SER A 189 -3.68 -4.31 -4.58
C SER A 189 -4.55 -3.15 -4.13
N TYR A 190 -3.95 -2.21 -3.37
CA TYR A 190 -4.63 -1.02 -2.85
C TYR A 190 -5.84 -1.30 -1.93
N MET A 191 -6.05 -2.54 -1.45
CA MET A 191 -7.31 -2.90 -0.77
C MET A 191 -7.62 -1.99 0.42
N PHE A 192 -6.61 -1.62 1.22
CA PHE A 192 -6.73 -0.73 2.38
C PHE A 192 -5.88 0.54 2.21
N TYR A 193 -5.54 0.90 0.97
CA TYR A 193 -4.70 2.07 0.68
C TYR A 193 -5.33 3.35 1.26
N LYS A 194 -4.56 4.09 2.07
CA LYS A 194 -5.02 5.32 2.76
C LYS A 194 -6.21 5.13 3.70
N CYS A 195 -6.31 3.98 4.36
CA CYS A 195 -7.15 3.84 5.55
C CYS A 195 -6.42 4.44 6.77
N GLU A 196 -6.20 5.76 6.74
CA GLU A 196 -5.25 6.48 7.60
C GLU A 196 -5.61 6.42 9.09
N LYS A 197 -6.90 6.34 9.45
CA LYS A 197 -7.37 6.30 10.85
C LYS A 197 -7.60 4.90 11.38
N LEU A 198 -7.39 3.86 10.57
CA LEU A 198 -7.58 2.48 10.99
C LEU A 198 -6.50 2.11 12.02
N THR A 199 -6.93 1.79 13.25
CA THR A 199 -6.01 1.51 14.38
C THR A 199 -5.67 0.03 14.53
N SER A 200 -6.55 -0.84 14.05
CA SER A 200 -6.38 -2.29 14.03
C SER A 200 -7.07 -2.88 12.80
N LEU A 201 -6.56 -3.98 12.29
CA LEU A 201 -7.13 -4.72 11.17
C LEU A 201 -6.73 -6.20 11.32
N ASP A 202 -7.72 -7.08 11.42
CA ASP A 202 -7.49 -8.53 11.48
C ASP A 202 -7.64 -9.13 10.08
N VAL A 203 -6.52 -9.52 9.49
CA VAL A 203 -6.42 -10.22 8.19
C VAL A 203 -5.91 -11.66 8.35
N SER A 204 -5.87 -12.18 9.57
CA SER A 204 -5.37 -13.53 9.89
C SER A 204 -6.16 -14.66 9.20
N LYS A 205 -7.38 -14.38 8.75
CA LYS A 205 -8.23 -15.32 8.00
C LYS A 205 -8.07 -15.24 6.48
N PHE A 206 -7.28 -14.30 5.99
CA PHE A 206 -7.12 -14.16 4.53
C PHE A 206 -6.33 -15.33 3.95
N ASP A 207 -6.95 -16.06 3.05
CA ASP A 207 -6.26 -16.99 2.16
C ASP A 207 -5.70 -16.20 0.97
N THR A 208 -4.39 -16.08 0.90
CA THR A 208 -3.69 -15.33 -0.15
C THR A 208 -3.03 -16.21 -1.20
N SER A 209 -3.27 -17.54 -1.14
CA SER A 209 -2.61 -18.55 -1.98
C SER A 209 -2.84 -18.38 -3.48
N ASN A 210 -3.86 -17.62 -3.89
CA ASN A 210 -4.12 -17.28 -5.29
C ASN A 210 -3.76 -15.84 -5.67
N VAL A 211 -3.29 -15.03 -4.71
CA VAL A 211 -2.97 -13.63 -4.96
C VAL A 211 -1.66 -13.48 -5.72
N THR A 212 -1.68 -12.68 -6.78
CA THR A 212 -0.51 -12.39 -7.62
C THR A 212 -0.03 -10.94 -7.51
N TYR A 213 -0.87 -10.03 -7.02
CA TYR A 213 -0.57 -8.62 -6.84
C TYR A 213 -1.03 -8.13 -5.45
N MET A 214 -0.06 -7.68 -4.62
CA MET A 214 -0.29 -7.15 -3.26
C MET A 214 0.20 -5.70 -3.10
N GLY A 215 0.68 -5.08 -4.17
CA GLY A 215 1.23 -3.72 -4.10
C GLY A 215 0.24 -2.74 -3.50
N TRP A 216 0.73 -1.82 -2.65
CA TRP A 216 -0.03 -0.76 -1.95
C TRP A 216 -1.13 -1.27 -1.01
N MET A 217 -1.18 -2.58 -0.69
CA MET A 217 -2.32 -3.16 0.05
C MET A 217 -2.61 -2.43 1.36
N PHE A 218 -1.57 -2.09 2.14
CA PHE A 218 -1.67 -1.39 3.43
C PHE A 218 -1.01 -0.01 3.42
N SER A 219 -0.62 0.48 2.24
CA SER A 219 0.10 1.75 2.13
C SER A 219 -0.73 2.90 2.70
N TYR A 220 -0.09 3.77 3.49
CA TYR A 220 -0.73 4.85 4.25
C TYR A 220 -1.78 4.41 5.30
N CYS A 221 -1.70 3.18 5.82
CA CYS A 221 -2.41 2.79 7.03
C CYS A 221 -1.65 3.34 8.26
N SER A 222 -1.51 4.65 8.34
CA SER A 222 -0.57 5.35 9.22
C SER A 222 -0.90 5.28 10.72
N SER A 223 -2.10 4.83 11.09
CA SER A 223 -2.52 4.64 12.48
C SER A 223 -2.43 3.19 12.97
N LEU A 224 -2.18 2.21 12.09
CA LEU A 224 -1.99 0.82 12.50
C LEU A 224 -0.77 0.67 13.40
N THR A 225 -0.95 0.08 14.58
CA THR A 225 0.13 -0.19 15.54
C THR A 225 0.65 -1.62 15.46
N SER A 226 -0.16 -2.53 14.96
CA SER A 226 0.18 -3.94 14.70
C SER A 226 -0.58 -4.43 13.47
N LEU A 227 -0.02 -5.41 12.78
CA LEU A 227 -0.65 -6.07 11.63
C LEU A 227 -0.09 -7.49 11.54
N ASP A 228 -0.97 -8.50 11.62
CA ASP A 228 -0.59 -9.90 11.49
C ASP A 228 -0.76 -10.36 10.04
N VAL A 229 0.35 -10.60 9.37
CA VAL A 229 0.44 -11.14 8.00
C VAL A 229 1.20 -12.47 7.96
N SER A 230 1.41 -13.10 9.12
CA SER A 230 2.19 -14.34 9.25
C SER A 230 1.60 -15.52 8.47
N ASN A 231 0.29 -15.49 8.19
CA ASN A 231 -0.41 -16.51 7.42
C ASN A 231 -0.46 -16.23 5.90
N PHE A 232 0.13 -15.13 5.42
CA PHE A 232 0.08 -14.82 4.01
C PHE A 232 0.94 -15.79 3.18
N ASP A 233 0.31 -16.52 2.27
CA ASP A 233 1.03 -17.22 1.20
C ASP A 233 1.35 -16.24 0.08
N THR A 234 2.63 -15.90 -0.07
CA THR A 234 3.11 -14.97 -1.08
C THR A 234 3.78 -15.66 -2.28
N SER A 235 3.71 -17.00 -2.36
CA SER A 235 4.42 -17.81 -3.37
C SER A 235 4.05 -17.53 -4.83
N LYS A 236 2.91 -16.84 -5.07
CA LYS A 236 2.50 -16.40 -6.40
C LYS A 236 2.65 -14.92 -6.65
N VAL A 237 3.03 -14.14 -5.62
CA VAL A 237 3.09 -12.68 -5.70
C VAL A 237 4.25 -12.23 -6.56
N LYS A 238 3.98 -11.31 -7.49
CA LYS A 238 4.96 -10.73 -8.41
C LYS A 238 5.32 -9.28 -8.09
N ASN A 239 4.44 -8.58 -7.39
CA ASN A 239 4.63 -7.17 -7.07
C ASN A 239 4.23 -6.89 -5.61
N MET A 240 5.21 -6.38 -4.82
CA MET A 240 5.06 -5.94 -3.43
C MET A 240 5.39 -4.45 -3.27
N GLU A 241 5.38 -3.69 -4.39
CA GLU A 241 5.64 -2.25 -4.36
C GLU A 241 4.73 -1.57 -3.35
N GLN A 242 5.33 -0.76 -2.48
CA GLN A 242 4.64 0.04 -1.45
C GLN A 242 3.69 -0.73 -0.52
N MET A 243 3.86 -2.04 -0.35
CA MET A 243 2.88 -2.86 0.39
C MET A 243 2.60 -2.33 1.81
N PHE A 244 3.64 -1.87 2.52
CA PHE A 244 3.55 -1.31 3.88
C PHE A 244 4.03 0.14 3.97
N CYS A 245 4.15 0.82 2.83
CA CYS A 245 4.64 2.20 2.76
C CYS A 245 3.77 3.13 3.62
N TRP A 246 4.39 4.00 4.42
CA TRP A 246 3.70 4.89 5.37
C TRP A 246 2.85 4.19 6.44
N CYS A 247 3.12 2.92 6.77
CA CYS A 247 2.62 2.30 8.00
C CYS A 247 3.43 2.82 9.20
N SER A 248 3.40 4.14 9.40
CA SER A 248 4.36 4.87 10.22
C SER A 248 4.30 4.54 11.72
N ARG A 249 3.21 3.92 12.20
CA ARG A 249 3.05 3.53 13.62
C ARG A 249 3.27 2.04 13.89
N LEU A 250 3.51 1.21 12.88
CA LEU A 250 3.87 -0.19 13.11
C LEU A 250 5.17 -0.28 13.89
N THR A 251 5.14 -1.01 15.01
CA THR A 251 6.34 -1.26 15.86
C THR A 251 7.00 -2.59 15.57
N SER A 252 6.26 -3.54 15.03
CA SER A 252 6.70 -4.86 14.59
C SER A 252 5.89 -5.31 13.37
N LEU A 253 6.50 -6.12 12.53
CA LEU A 253 5.86 -6.74 11.36
C LEU A 253 6.58 -8.07 11.08
N ASP A 254 5.83 -9.17 11.12
CA ASP A 254 6.37 -10.50 10.82
C ASP A 254 6.15 -10.81 9.33
N VAL A 255 7.24 -10.81 8.59
CA VAL A 255 7.30 -11.18 7.16
C VAL A 255 8.23 -12.39 6.92
N SER A 256 8.62 -13.09 8.00
CA SER A 256 9.56 -14.22 7.94
C SER A 256 9.07 -15.38 7.06
N ASN A 257 7.76 -15.52 6.89
CA ASN A 257 7.14 -16.54 6.03
C ASN A 257 6.92 -16.11 4.57
N PHE A 258 7.30 -14.87 4.21
CA PHE A 258 7.10 -14.41 2.83
C PHE A 258 8.00 -15.15 1.85
N ASN A 259 7.40 -15.82 0.88
CA ASN A 259 8.11 -16.35 -0.28
C ASN A 259 8.18 -15.29 -1.36
N THR A 260 9.35 -14.72 -1.57
CA THR A 260 9.56 -13.61 -2.51
C THR A 260 10.18 -14.03 -3.85
N SER A 261 10.33 -15.33 -4.09
CA SER A 261 11.05 -15.89 -5.26
C SER A 261 10.48 -15.47 -6.64
N LYS A 262 9.25 -14.96 -6.69
CA LYS A 262 8.64 -14.44 -7.93
C LYS A 262 8.49 -12.93 -7.95
N VAL A 263 8.92 -12.25 -6.89
CA VAL A 263 8.76 -10.80 -6.79
C VAL A 263 9.81 -10.10 -7.64
N THR A 264 9.35 -9.20 -8.51
CA THR A 264 10.23 -8.43 -9.40
C THR A 264 10.37 -6.97 -8.98
N ASN A 265 9.47 -6.47 -8.11
CA ASN A 265 9.45 -5.08 -7.66
C ASN A 265 9.15 -4.98 -6.16
N MET A 266 10.12 -4.44 -5.40
CA MET A 266 10.03 -4.18 -3.95
C MET A 266 10.21 -2.69 -3.63
N LYS A 267 10.03 -1.83 -4.64
CA LYS A 267 10.14 -0.38 -4.48
C LYS A 267 9.25 0.11 -3.33
N ASP A 268 9.80 0.97 -2.46
CA ASP A 268 9.11 1.60 -1.33
C ASP A 268 8.41 0.61 -0.37
N MET A 269 8.76 -0.69 -0.33
CA MET A 269 7.98 -1.72 0.36
C MET A 269 7.76 -1.39 1.85
N PHE A 270 8.78 -0.87 2.55
CA PHE A 270 8.73 -0.48 3.96
C PHE A 270 9.04 1.02 4.14
N ASP A 271 8.91 1.83 3.09
CA ASP A 271 9.18 3.27 3.15
C ASP A 271 8.31 3.95 4.21
N TYR A 272 8.92 4.81 5.05
CA TYR A 272 8.26 5.49 6.18
C TYR A 272 7.64 4.57 7.25
N CYS A 273 8.14 3.33 7.42
CA CYS A 273 7.84 2.51 8.61
C CYS A 273 8.67 3.01 9.81
N ARG A 274 8.41 4.24 10.26
CA ARG A 274 9.29 5.01 11.16
C ARG A 274 9.52 4.38 12.53
N TYR A 275 8.52 3.69 13.08
CA TYR A 275 8.57 3.09 14.40
C TYR A 275 8.95 1.60 14.41
N LEU A 276 9.19 1.02 13.24
CA LEU A 276 9.65 -0.37 13.10
C LEU A 276 11.07 -0.51 13.68
N THR A 277 11.21 -1.31 14.74
CA THR A 277 12.50 -1.46 15.45
C THR A 277 13.33 -2.60 14.90
N SER A 278 12.70 -3.61 14.34
CA SER A 278 13.32 -4.76 13.68
C SER A 278 12.39 -5.32 12.61
N ILE A 279 12.97 -5.97 11.62
CA ILE A 279 12.25 -6.74 10.60
C ILE A 279 13.13 -7.92 10.16
N ASP A 280 12.53 -9.09 10.06
CA ASP A 280 13.22 -10.29 9.57
C ASP A 280 12.95 -10.46 8.07
N VAL A 281 13.97 -10.20 7.27
CA VAL A 281 13.98 -10.37 5.80
C VAL A 281 15.02 -11.43 5.38
N SER A 282 15.53 -12.21 6.33
CA SER A 282 16.58 -13.21 6.08
C SER A 282 16.16 -14.34 5.11
N ASN A 283 14.84 -14.54 4.93
CA ASN A 283 14.29 -15.51 3.98
C ASN A 283 13.89 -14.89 2.62
N PHE A 284 14.15 -13.60 2.41
CA PHE A 284 13.79 -12.99 1.12
C PHE A 284 14.70 -13.49 -0.01
N ASP A 285 14.13 -14.13 -1.01
CA ASP A 285 14.76 -14.36 -2.29
C ASP A 285 14.55 -13.14 -3.19
N THR A 286 15.61 -12.40 -3.43
CA THR A 286 15.56 -11.17 -4.23
C THR A 286 16.14 -11.36 -5.64
N SER A 287 16.43 -12.59 -6.05
CA SER A 287 17.08 -12.91 -7.32
C SER A 287 16.34 -12.41 -8.58
N GLN A 288 15.03 -12.20 -8.49
CA GLN A 288 14.22 -11.65 -9.58
C GLN A 288 13.96 -10.15 -9.46
N VAL A 289 14.39 -9.51 -8.36
CA VAL A 289 14.08 -8.11 -8.10
C VAL A 289 14.95 -7.19 -8.95
N THR A 290 14.31 -6.25 -9.64
CA THR A 290 15.00 -5.25 -10.47
C THR A 290 14.98 -3.85 -9.87
N ASN A 291 14.10 -3.60 -8.90
CA ASN A 291 13.94 -2.28 -8.30
C ASN A 291 13.77 -2.40 -6.77
N MET A 292 14.74 -1.83 -6.03
CA MET A 292 14.75 -1.73 -4.56
C MET A 292 14.79 -0.26 -4.10
N ASN A 293 14.42 0.68 -4.99
CA ASN A 293 14.36 2.10 -4.63
C ASN A 293 13.54 2.29 -3.37
N ARG A 294 14.10 2.99 -2.36
CA ARG A 294 13.45 3.36 -1.10
C ARG A 294 12.90 2.18 -0.27
N MET A 295 13.39 0.95 -0.47
CA MET A 295 12.80 -0.24 0.17
C MET A 295 12.69 -0.11 1.69
N PHE A 296 13.70 0.48 2.36
CA PHE A 296 13.72 0.74 3.82
C PHE A 296 13.87 2.24 4.13
N CYS A 297 13.49 3.12 3.20
CA CYS A 297 13.64 4.56 3.38
C CYS A 297 12.83 5.04 4.59
N ASP A 298 13.44 5.93 5.40
CA ASP A 298 12.82 6.47 6.62
C ASP A 298 12.32 5.43 7.65
N CYS A 299 12.97 4.24 7.70
CA CYS A 299 12.84 3.31 8.82
C CYS A 299 13.69 3.78 10.00
N GLN A 300 13.30 4.90 10.63
CA GLN A 300 14.12 5.69 11.53
C GLN A 300 14.54 4.98 12.81
N GLN A 301 13.73 4.03 13.30
CA GLN A 301 13.99 3.28 14.54
C GLN A 301 14.62 1.90 14.28
N LEU A 302 14.86 1.52 13.04
CA LEU A 302 15.46 0.23 12.70
C LEU A 302 16.92 0.20 13.19
N THR A 303 17.24 -0.76 14.06
CA THR A 303 18.57 -0.83 14.72
C THR A 303 19.51 -1.82 14.06
N SER A 304 18.98 -2.82 13.38
CA SER A 304 19.73 -3.85 12.65
C SER A 304 18.91 -4.37 11.47
N LEU A 305 19.59 -4.88 10.46
CA LEU A 305 18.97 -5.47 9.27
C LEU A 305 19.92 -6.55 8.72
N ASP A 306 19.41 -7.79 8.61
CA ASP A 306 20.14 -8.89 7.98
C ASP A 306 19.78 -8.96 6.50
N LEU A 307 20.77 -8.69 5.65
CA LEU A 307 20.66 -8.68 4.19
C LEU A 307 21.48 -9.81 3.55
N SER A 308 21.95 -10.79 4.33
CA SER A 308 22.84 -11.86 3.85
C SER A 308 22.22 -12.73 2.75
N SER A 309 20.88 -12.81 2.72
CA SER A 309 20.12 -13.53 1.67
C SER A 309 19.89 -12.74 0.39
N PHE A 310 20.22 -11.43 0.37
CA PHE A 310 19.86 -10.59 -0.77
C PHE A 310 20.77 -10.86 -1.96
N ASP A 311 20.21 -11.38 -3.04
CA ASP A 311 20.82 -11.40 -4.38
C ASP A 311 20.40 -10.12 -5.12
N THR A 312 21.36 -9.21 -5.32
CA THR A 312 21.10 -7.94 -5.99
C THR A 312 21.57 -7.89 -7.43
N SER A 313 22.00 -9.05 -7.99
CA SER A 313 22.58 -9.17 -9.32
C SER A 313 21.69 -8.70 -10.49
N ASN A 314 20.39 -8.57 -10.25
CA ASN A 314 19.43 -8.05 -11.23
C ASN A 314 18.92 -6.63 -10.91
N VAL A 315 19.37 -6.02 -9.81
CA VAL A 315 18.88 -4.70 -9.39
C VAL A 315 19.51 -3.59 -10.23
N ILE A 316 18.66 -2.72 -10.75
CA ILE A 316 19.05 -1.56 -11.58
C ILE A 316 19.00 -0.26 -10.76
N ASN A 317 18.10 -0.17 -9.78
CA ASN A 317 17.88 1.03 -8.98
C ASN A 317 17.88 0.71 -7.49
N MET A 318 18.88 1.27 -6.76
CA MET A 318 19.02 1.19 -5.30
C MET A 318 18.91 2.57 -4.63
N SER A 319 18.44 3.59 -5.37
CA SER A 319 18.39 4.94 -4.82
C SER A 319 17.55 5.01 -3.56
N ALA A 320 18.05 5.73 -2.56
CA ALA A 320 17.43 5.95 -1.26
C ALA A 320 17.05 4.66 -0.47
N MET A 321 17.67 3.51 -0.79
CA MET A 321 17.28 2.20 -0.21
C MET A 321 17.28 2.22 1.32
N PHE A 322 18.25 2.90 1.94
CA PHE A 322 18.40 3.03 3.41
C PHE A 322 18.34 4.49 3.87
N GLN A 323 17.85 5.40 3.02
CA GLN A 323 17.74 6.82 3.39
C GLN A 323 16.98 6.96 4.71
N GLY A 324 17.49 7.77 5.63
CA GLY A 324 16.81 8.05 6.89
C GLY A 324 16.82 6.92 7.92
N CYS A 325 17.55 5.82 7.70
CA CYS A 325 17.72 4.75 8.69
C CYS A 325 18.68 5.23 9.80
N GLY A 326 18.24 6.27 10.52
CA GLY A 326 19.09 7.02 11.47
C GLY A 326 19.52 6.24 12.71
N SER A 327 18.90 5.11 13.02
CA SER A 327 19.25 4.26 14.19
C SER A 327 20.16 3.07 13.84
N LEU A 328 20.44 2.79 12.56
CA LEU A 328 21.41 1.75 12.18
C LEU A 328 22.82 2.15 12.61
N ILE A 329 23.48 1.25 13.36
CA ILE A 329 24.87 1.44 13.84
C ILE A 329 25.84 0.79 12.85
N SER A 330 25.47 -0.34 12.28
CA SER A 330 26.21 -1.07 11.25
C SER A 330 25.25 -1.63 10.22
N LEU A 331 25.71 -1.84 9.01
CA LEU A 331 24.98 -2.47 7.93
C LEU A 331 25.97 -3.29 7.08
N ASP A 332 25.69 -4.58 6.92
CA ASP A 332 26.48 -5.44 6.04
C ASP A 332 25.86 -5.46 4.64
N VAL A 333 26.61 -4.97 3.66
CA VAL A 333 26.26 -4.95 2.24
C VAL A 333 27.29 -5.73 1.40
N SER A 334 28.07 -6.60 2.04
CA SER A 334 29.12 -7.39 1.38
C SER A 334 28.57 -8.38 0.35
N SER A 335 27.30 -8.80 0.48
CA SER A 335 26.61 -9.65 -0.51
C SER A 335 26.13 -8.92 -1.76
N PHE A 336 26.17 -7.56 -1.78
CA PHE A 336 25.57 -6.80 -2.87
C PHE A 336 26.40 -6.87 -4.16
N ASP A 337 25.81 -7.39 -5.23
CA ASP A 337 26.29 -7.21 -6.61
C ASP A 337 25.65 -5.95 -7.18
N THR A 338 26.47 -4.93 -7.42
CA THR A 338 26.00 -3.63 -7.94
C THR A 338 26.31 -3.43 -9.43
N SER A 339 26.78 -4.48 -10.12
CA SER A 339 27.26 -4.42 -11.52
C SER A 339 26.21 -3.96 -12.55
N LYS A 340 24.91 -3.99 -12.20
CA LYS A 340 23.82 -3.50 -13.06
C LYS A 340 23.22 -2.18 -12.55
N VAL A 341 23.63 -1.71 -11.38
CA VAL A 341 23.04 -0.52 -10.76
C VAL A 341 23.43 0.74 -11.52
N THR A 342 22.45 1.56 -11.84
CA THR A 342 22.66 2.86 -12.53
C THR A 342 22.40 4.06 -11.62
N ASN A 343 21.65 3.85 -10.52
CA ASN A 343 21.28 4.91 -9.60
C ASN A 343 21.47 4.49 -8.13
N MET A 344 22.39 5.16 -7.43
CA MET A 344 22.68 5.02 -6.00
C MET A 344 22.42 6.32 -5.22
N GLY A 345 21.76 7.32 -5.84
CA GLY A 345 21.49 8.59 -5.18
C GLY A 345 20.74 8.40 -3.86
N ASN A 346 21.14 9.11 -2.83
CA ASN A 346 20.60 9.05 -1.46
C ASN A 346 20.66 7.67 -0.76
N MET A 347 21.39 6.68 -1.29
CA MET A 347 21.29 5.29 -0.82
C MET A 347 21.46 5.16 0.70
N PHE A 348 22.39 5.88 1.31
CA PHE A 348 22.67 5.92 2.75
C PHE A 348 22.45 7.32 3.36
N HIS A 349 21.72 8.21 2.66
CA HIS A 349 21.48 9.57 3.14
C HIS A 349 20.85 9.55 4.54
N SER A 350 21.38 10.34 5.46
CA SER A 350 20.89 10.43 6.85
C SER A 350 20.95 9.12 7.67
N CYS A 351 21.84 8.19 7.33
CA CYS A 351 22.23 7.09 8.22
C CYS A 351 23.16 7.62 9.31
N SER A 352 22.62 8.49 10.19
CA SER A 352 23.42 9.39 11.04
C SER A 352 24.20 8.68 12.16
N ARG A 353 23.80 7.46 12.57
CA ARG A 353 24.48 6.66 13.58
C ARG A 353 25.39 5.58 13.01
N LEU A 354 25.45 5.43 11.70
CA LEU A 354 26.31 4.44 11.05
C LEU A 354 27.78 4.82 11.27
N THR A 355 28.52 3.96 11.95
CA THR A 355 29.92 4.23 12.34
C THR A 355 30.93 3.67 11.34
N SER A 356 30.56 2.61 10.64
CA SER A 356 31.33 1.96 9.57
C SER A 356 30.42 1.44 8.49
N LEU A 357 30.90 1.44 7.26
CA LEU A 357 30.22 0.88 6.09
C LEU A 357 31.28 0.39 5.10
N ASP A 358 31.25 -0.87 4.75
CA ASP A 358 32.12 -1.43 3.73
C ASP A 358 31.39 -1.45 2.37
N VAL A 359 31.86 -0.62 1.45
CA VAL A 359 31.40 -0.53 0.06
C VAL A 359 32.50 -0.87 -0.93
N SER A 360 33.59 -1.49 -0.47
CA SER A 360 34.76 -1.81 -1.28
C SER A 360 34.45 -2.79 -2.43
N ASN A 361 33.39 -3.59 -2.31
CA ASN A 361 32.91 -4.51 -3.34
C ASN A 361 31.95 -3.87 -4.37
N PHE A 362 31.57 -2.59 -4.21
CA PHE A 362 30.62 -1.97 -5.14
C PHE A 362 31.24 -1.74 -6.52
N ASP A 363 30.68 -2.35 -7.54
CA ASP A 363 30.93 -2.01 -8.94
C ASP A 363 30.08 -0.79 -9.32
N THR A 364 30.73 0.35 -9.51
CA THR A 364 30.06 1.61 -9.85
C THR A 364 30.20 2.00 -11.31
N SER A 365 30.74 1.12 -12.15
CA SER A 365 31.06 1.39 -13.56
C SER A 365 29.87 1.82 -14.44
N LYS A 366 28.64 1.48 -14.01
CA LYS A 366 27.40 1.88 -14.70
C LYS A 366 26.62 2.97 -13.98
N VAL A 367 27.09 3.39 -12.80
CA VAL A 367 26.36 4.38 -11.99
C VAL A 367 26.47 5.76 -12.61
N THR A 368 25.35 6.42 -12.78
CA THR A 368 25.25 7.79 -13.31
C THR A 368 24.89 8.81 -12.25
N ASN A 369 24.27 8.36 -11.15
CA ASN A 369 23.82 9.22 -10.05
C ASN A 369 24.28 8.69 -8.69
N MET A 370 25.09 9.51 -7.99
CA MET A 370 25.54 9.32 -6.61
C MET A 370 25.18 10.53 -5.72
N GLU A 371 24.23 11.37 -6.16
CA GLU A 371 23.82 12.56 -5.43
C GLU A 371 23.40 12.21 -4.00
N SER A 372 23.97 12.92 -3.01
CA SER A 372 23.68 12.76 -1.58
C SER A 372 23.88 11.34 -1.02
N MET A 373 24.64 10.46 -1.69
CA MET A 373 24.70 9.01 -1.36
C MET A 373 25.05 8.76 0.12
N PHE A 374 25.95 9.53 0.70
CA PHE A 374 26.38 9.44 2.10
C PHE A 374 26.08 10.71 2.91
N SER A 375 25.30 11.64 2.36
CA SER A 375 24.98 12.90 3.02
C SER A 375 24.36 12.68 4.40
N TYR A 376 24.74 13.46 5.40
CA TYR A 376 24.33 13.33 6.80
C TYR A 376 24.71 12.01 7.50
N CYS A 377 25.68 11.25 6.99
CA CYS A 377 26.31 10.14 7.72
C CYS A 377 27.30 10.68 8.77
N ARG A 378 26.76 11.31 9.81
CA ARG A 378 27.52 12.13 10.76
C ARG A 378 28.54 11.35 11.61
N SER A 379 28.27 10.05 11.87
CA SER A 379 29.11 9.19 12.70
C SER A 379 30.12 8.37 11.91
N LEU A 380 30.04 8.41 10.57
CA LEU A 380 30.93 7.65 9.70
C LEU A 380 32.35 8.26 9.75
N THR A 381 33.33 7.49 10.20
CA THR A 381 34.71 7.96 10.42
C THR A 381 35.63 7.71 9.24
N SER A 382 35.39 6.62 8.51
CA SER A 382 36.13 6.26 7.30
C SER A 382 35.22 5.62 6.29
N LEU A 383 35.53 5.76 5.01
CA LEU A 383 34.83 5.14 3.90
C LEU A 383 35.84 4.80 2.79
N ASP A 384 35.91 3.52 2.45
CA ASP A 384 36.75 3.07 1.33
C ASP A 384 35.96 3.15 0.02
N VAL A 385 36.26 4.14 -0.79
CA VAL A 385 35.71 4.33 -2.15
C VAL A 385 36.80 4.15 -3.22
N SER A 386 37.92 3.51 -2.87
CA SER A 386 39.08 3.33 -3.76
C SER A 386 38.75 2.54 -5.04
N ASN A 387 37.71 1.73 -5.00
CA ASN A 387 37.21 0.98 -6.14
C ASN A 387 36.13 1.69 -6.97
N PHE A 388 35.67 2.86 -6.54
CA PHE A 388 34.63 3.58 -7.27
C PHE A 388 35.11 4.05 -8.65
N ASP A 389 34.54 3.48 -9.70
CA ASP A 389 34.65 4.00 -11.06
C ASP A 389 33.59 5.07 -11.27
N THR A 390 33.97 6.32 -11.35
CA THR A 390 33.06 7.45 -11.55
C THR A 390 32.99 7.94 -12.98
N SER A 391 33.53 7.18 -13.93
CA SER A 391 33.64 7.58 -15.36
C SER A 391 32.29 7.80 -16.05
N GLN A 392 31.19 7.26 -15.51
CA GLN A 392 29.84 7.47 -16.01
C GLN A 392 29.02 8.43 -15.12
N VAL A 393 29.53 8.81 -13.96
CA VAL A 393 28.79 9.61 -12.99
C VAL A 393 28.63 11.03 -13.46
N THR A 394 27.39 11.53 -13.46
CA THR A 394 27.06 12.91 -13.81
C THR A 394 26.58 13.73 -12.61
N LYS A 395 26.11 13.08 -11.54
CA LYS A 395 25.57 13.72 -10.34
C LYS A 395 26.27 13.21 -9.09
N MET A 396 26.92 14.13 -8.35
CA MET A 396 27.61 13.90 -7.07
C MET A 396 27.32 15.03 -6.06
N GLY A 397 26.32 15.87 -6.34
CA GLY A 397 25.96 16.97 -5.43
C GLY A 397 25.67 16.44 -4.02
N SER A 398 26.18 17.16 -3.01
CA SER A 398 26.01 16.83 -1.58
C SER A 398 26.45 15.42 -1.16
N MET A 399 27.25 14.70 -1.97
CA MET A 399 27.55 13.26 -1.74
C MET A 399 28.08 12.95 -0.34
N PHE A 400 28.90 13.83 0.23
CA PHE A 400 29.46 13.70 1.59
C PHE A 400 29.06 14.86 2.50
N SER A 401 28.07 15.64 2.12
CA SER A 401 27.62 16.79 2.89
C SER A 401 27.23 16.37 4.31
N TYR A 402 27.64 17.13 5.32
CA TYR A 402 27.42 16.83 6.74
C TYR A 402 28.00 15.50 7.25
N CYS A 403 29.01 14.91 6.57
CA CYS A 403 29.81 13.80 7.10
C CYS A 403 30.88 14.34 8.08
N SER A 404 30.44 14.88 9.22
CA SER A 404 31.27 15.65 10.13
C SER A 404 32.41 14.86 10.83
N SER A 405 32.30 13.54 10.89
CA SER A 405 33.35 12.66 11.47
C SER A 405 34.25 12.00 10.43
N LEU A 406 33.98 12.21 9.13
CA LEU A 406 34.73 11.55 8.05
C LEU A 406 36.13 12.15 7.90
N THR A 407 37.15 11.32 8.10
CA THR A 407 38.56 11.78 8.09
C THR A 407 39.36 11.30 6.88
N ASN A 408 38.91 10.22 6.21
CA ASN A 408 39.64 9.65 5.10
C ASN A 408 38.70 9.24 3.96
N LEU A 409 39.09 9.60 2.72
CA LEU A 409 38.46 9.14 1.48
C LEU A 409 39.56 8.74 0.49
N ASP A 410 39.35 7.65 -0.24
CA ASP A 410 40.28 7.21 -1.27
C ASP A 410 39.59 7.18 -2.64
N PHE A 411 39.95 8.11 -3.50
CA PHE A 411 39.45 8.26 -4.87
C PHE A 411 40.50 7.87 -5.94
N ARG A 412 41.42 6.93 -5.65
CA ARG A 412 42.48 6.54 -6.59
C ARG A 412 42.00 6.09 -7.97
N LYS A 413 40.78 5.57 -8.11
CA LYS A 413 40.21 5.18 -9.41
C LYS A 413 39.26 6.21 -10.00
N ALA A 414 38.83 7.19 -9.21
CA ALA A 414 37.82 8.14 -9.63
C ALA A 414 38.29 9.08 -10.76
N THR A 415 37.38 9.43 -11.63
CA THR A 415 37.45 10.54 -12.59
C THR A 415 36.23 11.42 -12.44
N PHE A 416 36.37 12.72 -12.75
CA PHE A 416 35.26 13.66 -12.57
C PHE A 416 34.84 14.35 -13.86
N ASP A 417 35.32 13.84 -15.02
CA ASP A 417 35.16 14.48 -16.33
C ASP A 417 33.72 14.65 -16.77
N LYS A 418 32.84 13.74 -16.36
CA LYS A 418 31.40 13.78 -16.68
C LYS A 418 30.53 14.41 -15.59
N VAL A 419 31.12 14.77 -14.44
CA VAL A 419 30.33 15.29 -13.32
C VAL A 419 29.89 16.72 -13.64
N THR A 420 28.57 16.90 -13.73
CA THR A 420 27.95 18.21 -14.00
C THR A 420 27.20 18.77 -12.80
N SER A 421 26.79 17.91 -11.84
CA SER A 421 26.14 18.30 -10.58
C SER A 421 27.04 17.89 -9.42
N TYR A 422 27.63 18.85 -8.72
CA TYR A 422 28.56 18.64 -7.61
C TYR A 422 28.37 19.63 -6.45
N ASP A 423 27.37 20.48 -6.50
CA ASP A 423 27.12 21.52 -5.51
C ASP A 423 27.06 20.93 -4.10
N GLY A 424 27.79 21.55 -3.18
CA GLY A 424 27.81 21.16 -1.79
C GLY A 424 28.39 19.76 -1.49
N MET A 425 29.14 19.14 -2.42
CA MET A 425 29.64 17.76 -2.28
C MET A 425 30.29 17.49 -0.93
N PHE A 426 31.02 18.45 -0.39
CA PHE A 426 31.75 18.38 0.88
C PHE A 426 31.26 19.41 1.92
N ASN A 427 30.07 19.97 1.79
CA ASN A 427 29.56 20.96 2.73
C ASN A 427 29.51 20.36 4.15
N SER A 428 30.10 21.08 5.13
CA SER A 428 30.10 20.64 6.53
C SER A 428 30.67 19.21 6.76
N THR A 429 31.60 18.77 5.91
CA THR A 429 32.45 17.61 6.20
C THR A 429 33.48 17.98 7.28
N SER A 430 34.25 16.99 7.78
CA SER A 430 35.35 17.22 8.70
C SER A 430 36.39 18.17 8.09
N SER A 431 36.78 19.17 8.86
CA SER A 431 37.89 20.06 8.44
C SER A 431 39.26 19.37 8.39
N THR A 432 39.36 18.15 8.90
CA THR A 432 40.55 17.31 8.91
C THR A 432 40.51 16.19 7.86
N ILE A 433 39.53 16.22 6.95
CA ILE A 433 39.41 15.20 5.92
C ILE A 433 40.66 15.11 5.05
N ASN A 434 41.17 13.90 4.83
CA ASN A 434 42.27 13.60 3.93
C ASN A 434 41.73 12.78 2.75
N ILE A 435 41.94 13.30 1.54
CA ILE A 435 41.49 12.64 0.30
C ILE A 435 42.69 12.19 -0.50
N ILE A 436 42.72 10.90 -0.86
CA ILE A 436 43.74 10.34 -1.75
C ILE A 436 43.18 10.31 -3.18
N THR A 437 43.98 10.73 -4.15
CA THR A 437 43.59 10.74 -5.56
C THR A 437 44.73 10.28 -6.47
N LYS A 438 44.48 10.04 -7.75
CA LYS A 438 45.41 9.43 -8.70
C LYS A 438 46.39 10.41 -9.36
N ASP A 439 46.00 11.66 -9.59
CA ASP A 439 46.75 12.61 -10.42
C ASP A 439 46.45 14.07 -10.07
N ALA A 440 47.23 14.98 -10.68
CA ALA A 440 47.13 16.42 -10.44
C ALA A 440 45.80 17.03 -10.91
N THR A 441 45.16 16.48 -11.96
CA THR A 441 43.88 16.98 -12.49
C THR A 441 42.77 16.71 -11.51
N THR A 442 42.65 15.47 -11.04
CA THR A 442 41.64 15.07 -10.03
C THR A 442 41.90 15.74 -8.69
N LYS A 443 43.17 15.96 -8.31
CA LYS A 443 43.56 16.73 -7.13
C LYS A 443 42.99 18.15 -7.19
N SER A 444 43.33 18.89 -8.26
CA SER A 444 42.86 20.27 -8.42
C SER A 444 41.35 20.39 -8.39
N TRP A 445 40.64 19.44 -9.00
CA TRP A 445 39.18 19.40 -8.98
C TRP A 445 38.63 19.21 -7.56
N LEU A 446 39.18 18.26 -6.80
CA LEU A 446 38.78 17.99 -5.42
C LEU A 446 39.08 19.14 -4.47
N GLU A 447 40.26 19.78 -4.59
CA GLU A 447 40.63 20.95 -3.78
C GLU A 447 39.68 22.13 -4.01
N ASP A 448 39.27 22.38 -5.24
CA ASP A 448 38.24 23.39 -5.56
C ASP A 448 36.90 23.09 -4.86
N LYS A 449 36.47 21.83 -4.83
CA LYS A 449 35.19 21.44 -4.20
C LYS A 449 35.25 21.38 -2.68
N LEU A 450 36.43 21.15 -2.09
CA LEU A 450 36.65 21.22 -0.64
C LEU A 450 36.62 22.65 -0.09
N GLY A 451 36.87 23.67 -0.93
CA GLY A 451 36.83 25.07 -0.50
C GLY A 451 37.84 25.42 0.61
N GLY A 452 38.95 24.71 0.68
CA GLY A 452 40.01 24.92 1.69
C GLY A 452 39.85 24.12 2.97
N SER A 453 38.85 23.23 3.06
CA SER A 453 38.70 22.28 4.18
C SER A 453 39.45 20.98 3.86
N GLY A 454 40.29 20.47 4.81
CA GLY A 454 40.99 19.20 4.64
C GLY A 454 42.19 19.25 3.69
N THR A 455 42.68 18.08 3.26
CA THR A 455 43.84 17.91 2.38
C THR A 455 43.55 16.94 1.24
N VAL A 456 44.16 17.17 0.07
CA VAL A 456 44.15 16.23 -1.06
C VAL A 456 45.57 15.86 -1.43
N VAL A 457 45.89 14.58 -1.44
CA VAL A 457 47.20 14.02 -1.76
C VAL A 457 47.12 13.09 -2.96
N ILE A 458 48.18 13.07 -3.77
CA ILE A 458 48.32 12.11 -4.87
C ILE A 458 48.94 10.82 -4.30
N ALA A 459 48.35 9.65 -4.64
CA ALA A 459 48.81 8.33 -4.17
C ALA A 459 50.17 7.96 -4.71
#